data_bae94cd1b78d75cb313389df8b72dbb7
#
_entry.id   bae94cd1b78d75cb313389df8b72dbb7
#
_cell.length_a   1.000
_cell.length_b   1.000
_cell.length_c   1.000
_cell.angle_alpha   90.00
_cell.angle_beta   90.00
_cell.angle_gamma   90.00
#
_symmetry.space_group_name_H-M   'P 1'
#
loop_
_entity.id
_entity.type
_entity.pdbx_description
1 polymer ?
#
loop_
_entity_poly.entity_id
_entity_poly.type
_entity_poly.pdbx_seq_one_letter_code
_entity_poly.pdbx_strand_id
1 'polypeptide(L)'
;VDTVSAARSSGVNGYHRRIKNAWKLDPRQLNALAAVCEWRETTARIRDKPRGWIVDDKVCLQLAQQRPRSREAMRSSIDIPPAALRRYGDELLELVSRQEEVPDAMLPEPLPRPLDARQRDLLKSLKARVREISSDLGTAPEILLQSADYELLVRGAAGAVSSTPRHWQGWRLERVIEPLQAMLST
;
A
#
# COMPACT_ATOMS: atom_id res chain seq x y z
N VAL A 1 -23.05 -20.40 2.82
CA VAL A 1 -21.82 -21.01 2.32
C VAL A 1 -21.34 -20.07 1.22
N ASP A 2 -20.10 -19.57 1.23
CA ASP A 2 -19.40 -18.70 0.27
C ASP A 2 -19.27 -17.22 0.62
N THR A 3 -18.64 -16.96 1.80
CA THR A 3 -18.17 -15.59 2.09
C THR A 3 -16.63 -15.56 2.33
N VAL A 4 -15.89 -16.51 1.79
CA VAL A 4 -14.44 -16.67 2.08
C VAL A 4 -13.54 -16.26 0.89
N SER A 5 -14.11 -15.86 -0.26
CA SER A 5 -13.31 -15.64 -1.49
C SER A 5 -12.77 -14.23 -1.70
N ALA A 6 -13.27 -13.20 -1.00
CA ALA A 6 -12.86 -11.81 -1.23
C ALA A 6 -11.60 -11.37 -0.47
N ALA A 7 -11.05 -12.20 0.42
CA ALA A 7 -9.91 -11.84 1.29
C ALA A 7 -8.53 -12.29 0.77
N ARG A 8 -8.44 -12.89 -0.43
CA ARG A 8 -7.20 -13.52 -0.91
C ARG A 8 -6.32 -12.67 -1.83
N SER A 9 -6.70 -11.45 -2.19
CA SER A 9 -5.85 -10.57 -3.01
C SER A 9 -5.04 -9.53 -2.23
N SER A 10 -5.10 -9.53 -0.91
CA SER A 10 -4.17 -8.76 -0.09
C SER A 10 -3.03 -9.70 0.29
N GLY A 11 -1.91 -9.63 -0.41
CA GLY A 11 -0.68 -10.33 -0.01
C GLY A 11 -0.49 -10.21 1.51
N VAL A 12 -0.19 -11.32 2.16
CA VAL A 12 -0.27 -11.59 3.61
C VAL A 12 0.15 -10.46 4.55
N ASN A 13 0.81 -9.38 4.07
CA ASN A 13 1.23 -8.25 4.88
C ASN A 13 1.09 -6.86 4.21
N GLY A 14 0.45 -6.71 3.04
CA GLY A 14 0.35 -5.41 2.36
C GLY A 14 1.70 -4.73 2.06
N TYR A 15 2.78 -5.49 2.06
CA TYR A 15 4.15 -4.97 1.99
C TYR A 15 4.44 -4.27 0.67
N HIS A 16 3.89 -4.78 -0.44
CA HIS A 16 3.98 -4.17 -1.76
C HIS A 16 3.49 -2.71 -1.79
N ARG A 17 2.52 -2.35 -0.93
CA ARG A 17 1.98 -0.99 -0.82
C ARG A 17 2.98 0.03 -0.27
N ARG A 18 4.02 -0.43 0.44
CA ARG A 18 5.07 0.40 1.05
C ARG A 18 6.28 0.61 0.15
N ILE A 19 6.36 -0.12 -0.96
CA ILE A 19 7.45 0.04 -1.92
C ILE A 19 7.35 1.41 -2.58
N LYS A 20 8.46 2.14 -2.58
CA LYS A 20 8.56 3.47 -3.20
C LYS A 20 8.11 3.39 -4.66
N ASN A 21 7.24 4.29 -5.08
CA ASN A 21 6.66 4.36 -6.43
C ASN A 21 5.65 3.26 -6.79
N ALA A 22 5.26 2.36 -5.89
CA ALA A 22 4.22 1.36 -6.17
C ALA A 22 2.88 2.00 -6.58
N TRP A 23 2.59 3.20 -6.11
CA TRP A 23 1.40 3.97 -6.49
C TRP A 23 1.32 4.38 -7.97
N LYS A 24 2.44 4.29 -8.70
CA LYS A 24 2.51 4.57 -10.16
C LYS A 24 2.13 3.37 -11.01
N LEU A 25 2.01 2.21 -10.41
CA LEU A 25 1.70 0.97 -11.11
C LEU A 25 0.22 0.91 -11.50
N ASP A 26 -0.05 0.36 -12.66
CA ASP A 26 -1.39 -0.04 -13.05
C ASP A 26 -1.86 -1.27 -12.23
N PRO A 27 -3.16 -1.61 -12.27
CA PRO A 27 -3.69 -2.74 -11.50
C PRO A 27 -2.97 -4.07 -11.76
N ARG A 28 -2.58 -4.35 -12.99
CA ARG A 28 -1.90 -5.60 -13.37
C ARG A 28 -0.46 -5.62 -12.88
N GLN A 29 0.25 -4.50 -13.02
CA GLN A 29 1.59 -4.34 -12.45
C GLN A 29 1.56 -4.41 -10.92
N LEU A 30 0.56 -3.83 -10.28
CA LEU A 30 0.40 -3.89 -8.83
C LEU A 30 0.13 -5.31 -8.33
N ASN A 31 -0.66 -6.08 -9.08
CA ASN A 31 -0.88 -7.50 -8.81
C ASN A 31 0.43 -8.31 -8.91
N ALA A 32 1.20 -8.08 -9.97
CA ALA A 32 2.51 -8.70 -10.13
C ALA A 32 3.48 -8.30 -8.98
N LEU A 33 3.49 -7.03 -8.57
CA LEU A 33 4.29 -6.58 -7.43
C LEU A 33 3.88 -7.29 -6.13
N ALA A 34 2.59 -7.46 -5.89
CA ALA A 34 2.09 -8.17 -4.71
C ALA A 34 2.58 -9.61 -4.68
N ALA A 35 2.48 -10.32 -5.81
CA ALA A 35 2.94 -11.71 -5.95
C ALA A 35 4.46 -11.84 -5.74
N VAL A 36 5.27 -10.94 -6.34
CA VAL A 36 6.73 -10.94 -6.17
C VAL A 36 7.12 -10.65 -4.71
N CYS A 37 6.44 -9.74 -4.04
CA CYS A 37 6.69 -9.44 -2.63
C CYS A 37 6.34 -10.60 -1.71
N GLU A 38 5.25 -11.31 -1.98
CA GLU A 38 4.84 -12.50 -1.22
C GLU A 38 5.84 -13.65 -1.40
N TRP A 39 6.23 -13.93 -2.65
CA TRP A 39 7.27 -14.88 -2.98
C TRP A 39 8.59 -14.56 -2.24
N ARG A 40 9.02 -13.30 -2.29
CA ARG A 40 10.24 -12.83 -1.62
C ARG A 40 10.18 -13.06 -0.11
N GLU A 41 9.07 -12.73 0.51
CA GLU A 41 8.86 -12.93 1.95
C GLU A 41 8.94 -14.42 2.32
N THR A 42 8.26 -15.26 1.56
CA THR A 42 8.27 -16.73 1.75
C THR A 42 9.67 -17.29 1.56
N THR A 43 10.36 -16.89 0.50
CA THR A 43 11.74 -17.34 0.22
C THR A 43 12.71 -16.87 1.30
N ALA A 44 12.56 -15.64 1.80
CA ALA A 44 13.38 -15.09 2.88
C ALA A 44 13.22 -15.90 4.17
N ARG A 45 11.99 -16.25 4.54
CA ARG A 45 11.70 -17.11 5.71
C ARG A 45 12.26 -18.52 5.56
N ILE A 46 12.03 -19.16 4.42
CA ILE A 46 12.54 -20.51 4.15
C ILE A 46 14.07 -20.56 4.24
N ARG A 47 14.74 -19.49 3.82
CA ARG A 47 16.21 -19.41 3.78
C ARG A 47 16.82 -18.78 5.02
N ASP A 48 16.01 -18.35 5.97
CA ASP A 48 16.45 -17.59 7.16
C ASP A 48 17.37 -16.41 6.78
N LYS A 49 16.92 -15.58 5.83
CA LYS A 49 17.67 -14.43 5.32
C LYS A 49 16.83 -13.17 5.28
N PRO A 50 17.45 -11.99 5.46
CA PRO A 50 16.78 -10.71 5.21
C PRO A 50 16.23 -10.64 3.78
N ARG A 51 15.04 -10.08 3.61
CA ARG A 51 14.37 -9.96 2.30
C ARG A 51 15.24 -9.30 1.22
N GLY A 52 15.96 -8.24 1.59
CA GLY A 52 16.87 -7.56 0.66
C GLY A 52 18.04 -8.41 0.15
N TRP A 53 18.33 -9.54 0.81
CA TRP A 53 19.35 -10.49 0.35
C TRP A 53 18.78 -11.51 -0.65
N ILE A 54 17.48 -11.64 -0.75
CA ILE A 54 16.84 -12.45 -1.80
C ILE A 54 16.80 -11.63 -3.09
N VAL A 55 16.02 -10.54 -3.10
CA VAL A 55 15.99 -9.45 -4.09
C VAL A 55 15.55 -8.18 -3.38
N ASP A 56 16.03 -7.02 -3.82
CA ASP A 56 15.68 -5.74 -3.22
C ASP A 56 14.33 -5.19 -3.72
N ASP A 57 13.87 -4.10 -3.13
CA ASP A 57 12.61 -3.45 -3.51
C ASP A 57 12.63 -2.91 -4.94
N LYS A 58 13.80 -2.49 -5.44
CA LYS A 58 13.97 -1.98 -6.81
C LYS A 58 13.75 -3.10 -7.82
N VAL A 59 14.34 -4.27 -7.58
CA VAL A 59 14.16 -5.46 -8.43
C VAL A 59 12.69 -5.90 -8.42
N CYS A 60 12.03 -5.93 -7.26
CA CYS A 60 10.60 -6.27 -7.19
C CYS A 60 9.75 -5.30 -8.03
N LEU A 61 10.01 -4.00 -7.92
CA LEU A 61 9.29 -2.98 -8.68
C LEU A 61 9.54 -3.10 -10.19
N GLN A 62 10.79 -3.30 -10.61
CA GLN A 62 11.15 -3.48 -12.01
C GLN A 62 10.54 -4.75 -12.61
N LEU A 63 10.52 -5.88 -11.86
CA LEU A 63 9.84 -7.11 -12.29
C LEU A 63 8.35 -6.86 -12.57
N ALA A 64 7.69 -6.12 -11.68
CA ALA A 64 6.28 -5.78 -11.83
C ALA A 64 6.01 -4.82 -13.01
N GLN A 65 6.91 -3.87 -13.26
CA GLN A 65 6.78 -2.90 -14.34
C GLN A 65 7.07 -3.52 -15.72
N GLN A 66 8.17 -4.27 -15.82
CA GLN A 66 8.67 -4.78 -17.11
C GLN A 66 8.04 -6.11 -17.51
N ARG A 67 7.61 -6.91 -16.54
CA ARG A 67 6.99 -8.24 -16.74
C ARG A 67 7.74 -9.07 -17.80
N PRO A 68 9.05 -9.35 -17.59
CA PRO A 68 9.91 -10.00 -18.56
C PRO A 68 9.37 -11.40 -18.88
N ARG A 69 9.50 -11.81 -20.15
CA ARG A 69 9.06 -13.14 -20.64
C ARG A 69 10.21 -14.12 -20.86
N SER A 70 11.44 -13.69 -20.64
CA SER A 70 12.63 -14.53 -20.75
C SER A 70 13.73 -14.08 -19.80
N ARG A 71 14.69 -14.97 -19.50
CA ARG A 71 15.86 -14.64 -18.69
C ARG A 71 16.70 -13.53 -19.32
N GLU A 72 16.78 -13.50 -20.63
CA GLU A 72 17.51 -12.47 -21.37
C GLU A 72 16.84 -11.10 -21.24
N ALA A 73 15.52 -11.04 -21.41
CA ALA A 73 14.74 -9.84 -21.16
C ALA A 73 14.87 -9.37 -19.70
N MET A 74 14.85 -10.31 -18.74
CA MET A 74 15.06 -9.99 -17.33
C MET A 74 16.45 -9.40 -17.10
N ARG A 75 17.50 -9.99 -17.69
CA ARG A 75 18.89 -9.52 -17.55
C ARG A 75 19.12 -8.13 -18.16
N SER A 76 18.42 -7.80 -19.25
CA SER A 76 18.62 -6.54 -19.97
C SER A 76 17.78 -5.38 -19.40
N SER A 77 16.63 -5.66 -18.79
CA SER A 77 15.68 -4.64 -18.34
C SER A 77 15.58 -4.46 -16.83
N ILE A 78 16.19 -5.35 -16.04
CA ILE A 78 16.08 -5.36 -14.57
C ILE A 78 17.48 -5.40 -13.95
N ASP A 79 17.69 -4.57 -12.92
CA ASP A 79 18.96 -4.53 -12.16
C ASP A 79 19.09 -5.72 -11.19
N ILE A 80 18.77 -6.92 -11.66
CA ILE A 80 18.86 -8.13 -10.85
C ILE A 80 20.30 -8.62 -10.73
N PRO A 81 20.84 -8.86 -9.53
CA PRO A 81 22.16 -9.41 -9.35
C PRO A 81 22.31 -10.75 -10.10
N PRO A 82 23.46 -11.01 -10.79
CA PRO A 82 23.66 -12.26 -11.56
C PRO A 82 23.46 -13.52 -10.74
N ALA A 83 23.81 -13.51 -9.46
CA ALA A 83 23.61 -14.63 -8.56
C ALA A 83 22.12 -14.88 -8.28
N ALA A 84 21.32 -13.82 -8.11
CA ALA A 84 19.89 -13.91 -7.91
C ALA A 84 19.18 -14.36 -9.20
N LEU A 85 19.57 -13.85 -10.36
CA LEU A 85 19.07 -14.29 -11.67
C LEU A 85 19.31 -15.77 -11.91
N ARG A 86 20.53 -16.26 -11.62
CA ARG A 86 20.84 -17.70 -11.75
C ARG A 86 19.97 -18.55 -10.83
N ARG A 87 19.74 -18.08 -9.61
CA ARG A 87 19.06 -18.85 -8.57
C ARG A 87 17.54 -18.82 -8.66
N TYR A 88 16.98 -17.68 -9.02
CA TYR A 88 15.55 -17.40 -8.92
C TYR A 88 14.90 -17.01 -10.26
N GLY A 89 15.69 -16.88 -11.33
CA GLY A 89 15.21 -16.33 -12.60
C GLY A 89 14.01 -17.06 -13.17
N ASP A 90 14.03 -18.40 -13.21
CA ASP A 90 12.93 -19.19 -13.76
C ASP A 90 11.67 -19.10 -12.89
N GLU A 91 11.85 -19.19 -11.58
CA GLU A 91 10.77 -19.05 -10.61
C GLU A 91 10.08 -17.68 -10.69
N LEU A 92 10.87 -16.61 -10.84
CA LEU A 92 10.35 -15.25 -11.02
C LEU A 92 9.65 -15.04 -12.36
N LEU A 93 10.16 -15.65 -13.44
CA LEU A 93 9.51 -15.60 -14.76
C LEU A 93 8.16 -16.29 -14.72
N GLU A 94 8.08 -17.48 -14.15
CA GLU A 94 6.84 -18.23 -14.01
C GLU A 94 5.84 -17.48 -13.11
N LEU A 95 6.33 -16.93 -12.00
CA LEU A 95 5.51 -16.15 -11.10
C LEU A 95 4.86 -14.95 -11.79
N VAL A 96 5.65 -14.16 -12.53
CA VAL A 96 5.16 -12.97 -13.25
C VAL A 96 4.24 -13.35 -14.39
N SER A 97 4.55 -14.41 -15.13
CA SER A 97 3.70 -14.92 -16.22
C SER A 97 2.30 -15.31 -15.74
N ARG A 98 2.20 -16.00 -14.61
CA ARG A 98 0.91 -16.35 -14.01
C ARG A 98 0.03 -15.14 -13.68
N GLN A 99 0.64 -13.99 -13.39
CA GLN A 99 -0.13 -12.77 -13.09
C GLN A 99 -0.76 -12.15 -14.33
N GLU A 100 -0.30 -12.48 -15.53
CA GLU A 100 -0.93 -12.06 -16.78
C GLU A 100 -2.29 -12.74 -17.01
N GLU A 101 -2.48 -13.93 -16.47
CA GLU A 101 -3.71 -14.73 -16.61
C GLU A 101 -4.81 -14.33 -15.64
N VAL A 102 -4.51 -13.49 -14.66
CA VAL A 102 -5.50 -13.03 -13.66
C VAL A 102 -6.56 -12.17 -14.34
N PRO A 103 -7.86 -12.48 -14.20
CA PRO A 103 -8.94 -11.69 -14.79
C PRO A 103 -8.94 -10.25 -14.26
N ASP A 104 -9.26 -9.26 -15.11
CA ASP A 104 -9.25 -7.83 -14.75
C ASP A 104 -10.14 -7.52 -13.54
N ALA A 105 -11.27 -8.21 -13.41
CA ALA A 105 -12.18 -8.05 -12.27
C ALA A 105 -11.57 -8.48 -10.91
N MET A 106 -10.47 -9.23 -10.92
CA MET A 106 -9.75 -9.68 -9.72
C MET A 106 -8.48 -8.87 -9.43
N LEU A 107 -8.15 -7.91 -10.28
CA LEU A 107 -6.98 -7.06 -10.08
C LEU A 107 -7.22 -6.09 -8.91
N PRO A 108 -6.16 -5.74 -8.16
CA PRO A 108 -6.27 -4.78 -7.07
C PRO A 108 -6.56 -3.37 -7.60
N GLU A 109 -7.24 -2.58 -6.79
CA GLU A 109 -7.38 -1.15 -7.08
C GLU A 109 -6.01 -0.45 -7.05
N PRO A 110 -5.80 0.56 -7.93
CA PRO A 110 -4.59 1.37 -7.90
C PRO A 110 -4.35 1.98 -6.52
N LEU A 111 -3.07 2.07 -6.14
CA LEU A 111 -2.72 2.73 -4.89
C LEU A 111 -2.92 4.26 -5.00
N PRO A 112 -3.41 4.89 -3.93
CA PRO A 112 -3.57 6.33 -3.91
C PRO A 112 -2.20 7.02 -4.03
N ARG A 113 -2.17 8.15 -4.74
CA ARG A 113 -0.96 8.99 -4.84
C ARG A 113 -0.53 9.47 -3.44
N PRO A 114 0.77 9.65 -3.20
CA PRO A 114 1.25 10.33 -2.00
C PRO A 114 0.59 11.70 -1.85
N LEU A 115 0.38 12.12 -0.61
CA LEU A 115 -0.14 13.45 -0.32
C LEU A 115 0.77 14.53 -0.94
N ASP A 116 0.19 15.52 -1.59
CA ASP A 116 0.88 16.70 -2.09
C ASP A 116 1.30 17.65 -0.95
N ALA A 117 1.94 18.77 -1.27
CA ALA A 117 2.43 19.73 -0.28
C ALA A 117 1.27 20.31 0.56
N ARG A 118 0.19 20.74 -0.10
CA ARG A 118 -1.00 21.31 0.57
C ARG A 118 -1.66 20.28 1.48
N GLN A 119 -1.81 19.05 1.01
CA GLN A 119 -2.37 17.95 1.79
C GLN A 119 -1.50 17.58 3.00
N ARG A 120 -0.16 17.65 2.87
CA ARG A 120 0.76 17.43 4.01
C ARG A 120 0.66 18.54 5.05
N ASP A 121 0.53 19.79 4.63
CA ASP A 121 0.35 20.92 5.56
C ASP A 121 -0.99 20.80 6.29
N LEU A 122 -2.04 20.44 5.57
CA LEU A 122 -3.35 20.17 6.14
C LEU A 122 -3.28 19.02 7.17
N LEU A 123 -2.62 17.91 6.84
CA LEU A 123 -2.39 16.79 7.75
C LEU A 123 -1.68 17.25 9.04
N LYS A 124 -0.69 18.14 8.91
CA LYS A 124 0.02 18.72 10.07
C LYS A 124 -0.91 19.54 10.96
N SER A 125 -1.76 20.37 10.36
CA SER A 125 -2.75 21.18 11.07
C SER A 125 -3.81 20.32 11.78
N LEU A 126 -4.32 19.29 11.11
CA LEU A 126 -5.24 18.33 11.73
C LEU A 126 -4.62 17.62 12.93
N LYS A 127 -3.38 17.18 12.81
CA LYS A 127 -2.66 16.54 13.92
C LYS A 127 -2.45 17.50 15.10
N ALA A 128 -2.18 18.77 14.83
CA ALA A 128 -2.06 19.78 15.89
C ALA A 128 -3.41 19.95 16.61
N ARG A 129 -4.51 20.09 15.87
CA ARG A 129 -5.83 20.22 16.46
C ARG A 129 -6.26 18.99 17.28
N VAL A 130 -5.96 17.79 16.82
CA VAL A 130 -6.26 16.57 17.60
C VAL A 130 -5.45 16.51 18.89
N ARG A 131 -4.22 17.03 18.94
CA ARG A 131 -3.46 17.13 20.19
C ARG A 131 -4.12 18.07 21.19
N GLU A 132 -4.63 19.22 20.75
CA GLU A 132 -5.40 20.13 21.60
C GLU A 132 -6.63 19.43 22.17
N ILE A 133 -7.45 18.83 21.32
CA ILE A 133 -8.66 18.09 21.74
C ILE A 133 -8.28 16.94 22.70
N SER A 134 -7.19 16.24 22.44
CA SER A 134 -6.74 15.14 23.31
C SER A 134 -6.31 15.62 24.69
N SER A 135 -5.67 16.79 24.75
CA SER A 135 -5.32 17.44 26.02
C SER A 135 -6.56 17.82 26.82
N ASP A 136 -7.58 18.41 26.16
CA ASP A 136 -8.84 18.80 26.79
C ASP A 136 -9.64 17.59 27.31
N LEU A 137 -9.53 16.45 26.61
CA LEU A 137 -10.21 15.21 26.98
C LEU A 137 -9.39 14.31 27.92
N GLY A 138 -8.16 14.69 28.26
CA GLY A 138 -7.27 13.89 29.12
C GLY A 138 -6.93 12.52 28.55
N THR A 139 -6.83 12.37 27.21
CA THR A 139 -6.59 11.08 26.54
C THR A 139 -5.45 11.19 25.52
N ALA A 140 -4.91 10.06 25.07
CA ALA A 140 -3.87 10.07 24.04
C ALA A 140 -4.44 10.35 22.63
N PRO A 141 -3.76 11.14 21.77
CA PRO A 141 -4.23 11.45 20.42
C PRO A 141 -4.53 10.22 19.55
N GLU A 142 -3.78 9.14 19.74
CA GLU A 142 -3.91 7.88 18.99
C GLU A 142 -5.21 7.13 19.32
N ILE A 143 -5.80 7.41 20.50
CA ILE A 143 -7.12 6.87 20.88
C ILE A 143 -8.23 7.62 20.14
N LEU A 144 -8.04 8.91 19.86
CA LEU A 144 -9.01 9.72 19.12
C LEU A 144 -9.03 9.36 17.64
N LEU A 145 -7.86 9.39 16.98
CA LEU A 145 -7.71 9.12 15.55
C LEU A 145 -6.41 8.36 15.25
N GLN A 146 -6.51 7.42 14.32
CA GLN A 146 -5.37 6.70 13.78
C GLN A 146 -4.86 7.34 12.48
N SER A 147 -3.68 6.92 12.00
CA SER A 147 -3.09 7.47 10.77
C SER A 147 -4.00 7.37 9.55
N ALA A 148 -4.77 6.29 9.42
CA ALA A 148 -5.74 6.10 8.34
C ALA A 148 -6.88 7.12 8.38
N ASP A 149 -7.31 7.53 9.56
CA ASP A 149 -8.39 8.51 9.73
C ASP A 149 -7.96 9.90 9.25
N TYR A 150 -6.73 10.31 9.56
CA TYR A 150 -6.18 11.56 9.04
C TYR A 150 -6.08 11.56 7.51
N GLU A 151 -5.68 10.44 6.93
CA GLU A 151 -5.59 10.32 5.47
C GLU A 151 -6.98 10.43 4.83
N LEU A 152 -7.99 9.79 5.42
CA LEU A 152 -9.39 9.90 4.98
C LEU A 152 -9.88 11.35 5.04
N LEU A 153 -9.62 12.07 6.13
CA LEU A 153 -10.02 13.49 6.28
C LEU A 153 -9.35 14.37 5.21
N VAL A 154 -8.04 14.22 5.03
CA VAL A 154 -7.28 15.01 4.05
C VAL A 154 -7.75 14.73 2.62
N ARG A 155 -8.02 13.48 2.27
CA ARG A 155 -8.51 13.08 0.94
C ARG A 155 -9.99 13.44 0.75
N GLY A 156 -10.78 13.36 1.81
CA GLY A 156 -12.20 13.76 1.81
C GLY A 156 -12.39 15.24 1.53
N ALA A 157 -11.50 16.10 2.05
CA ALA A 157 -11.49 17.53 1.73
C ALA A 157 -11.25 17.81 0.23
N ALA A 158 -10.62 16.86 -0.49
CA ALA A 158 -10.42 16.91 -1.95
C ALA A 158 -11.54 16.20 -2.74
N GLY A 159 -12.65 15.81 -2.11
CA GLY A 159 -13.80 15.15 -2.75
C GLY A 159 -13.64 13.65 -3.00
N ALA A 160 -12.61 13.01 -2.44
CA ALA A 160 -12.25 11.63 -2.78
C ALA A 160 -12.82 10.53 -1.85
N VAL A 161 -13.66 10.88 -0.86
CA VAL A 161 -14.19 9.90 0.12
C VAL A 161 -15.71 9.91 0.16
N SER A 162 -16.29 8.74 -0.09
CA SER A 162 -17.75 8.56 -0.18
C SER A 162 -18.43 7.96 1.07
N SER A 163 -17.68 7.58 2.11
CA SER A 163 -18.28 6.96 3.30
C SER A 163 -17.58 7.36 4.60
N THR A 164 -18.38 7.72 5.60
CA THR A 164 -17.93 8.01 6.97
C THR A 164 -17.66 6.71 7.71
N PRO A 165 -16.46 6.49 8.28
CA PRO A 165 -16.16 5.30 9.06
C PRO A 165 -17.11 5.13 10.27
N ARG A 166 -17.54 3.90 10.56
CA ARG A 166 -18.44 3.63 11.70
C ARG A 166 -17.87 4.08 13.05
N HIS A 167 -16.55 3.99 13.23
CA HIS A 167 -15.91 4.39 14.48
C HIS A 167 -15.83 5.93 14.70
N TRP A 168 -16.22 6.74 13.69
CA TRP A 168 -16.35 8.20 13.82
C TRP A 168 -17.71 8.62 14.41
N GLN A 169 -18.63 7.70 14.66
CA GLN A 169 -19.96 8.00 15.17
C GLN A 169 -19.96 8.30 16.69
N GLY A 170 -21.09 8.81 17.18
CA GLY A 170 -21.30 9.17 18.58
C GLY A 170 -20.39 10.32 19.01
N TRP A 171 -19.87 10.27 20.22
CA TRP A 171 -19.07 11.34 20.83
C TRP A 171 -17.83 11.73 19.99
N ARG A 172 -17.26 10.80 19.24
CA ARG A 172 -16.13 11.12 18.35
C ARG A 172 -16.54 12.03 17.20
N LEU A 173 -17.74 11.88 16.67
CA LEU A 173 -18.25 12.76 15.62
C LEU A 173 -18.26 14.19 16.12
N GLU A 174 -18.97 14.44 17.23
CA GLU A 174 -19.19 15.78 17.78
C GLU A 174 -17.90 16.43 18.32
N ARG A 175 -17.09 15.66 19.05
CA ARG A 175 -15.93 16.20 19.78
C ARG A 175 -14.64 16.23 18.98
N VAL A 176 -14.53 15.42 17.93
CA VAL A 176 -13.30 15.28 17.15
C VAL A 176 -13.51 15.56 15.67
N ILE A 177 -14.45 14.85 15.02
CA ILE A 177 -14.56 14.86 13.56
C ILE A 177 -15.13 16.19 13.06
N GLU A 178 -16.24 16.65 13.61
CA GLU A 178 -16.87 17.93 13.22
C GLU A 178 -15.92 19.14 13.37
N PRO A 179 -15.18 19.31 14.50
CA PRO A 179 -14.18 20.36 14.61
C PRO A 179 -13.07 20.28 13.55
N LEU A 180 -12.67 19.05 13.14
CA LEU A 180 -11.68 18.88 12.09
C LEU A 180 -12.26 19.15 10.69
N GLN A 181 -13.50 18.74 10.45
CA GLN A 181 -14.19 19.03 9.17
C GLN A 181 -14.43 20.52 8.98
N ALA A 182 -14.75 21.26 10.05
CA ALA A 182 -14.88 22.71 9.99
C ALA A 182 -13.58 23.39 9.52
N MET A 183 -12.41 22.88 9.94
CA MET A 183 -11.11 23.38 9.45
C MET A 183 -10.84 23.06 7.96
N LEU A 184 -11.51 22.04 7.40
CA LEU A 184 -11.33 21.64 6.01
C LEU A 184 -12.20 22.46 5.05
N SER A 185 -13.21 23.13 5.58
CA SER A 185 -14.19 23.92 4.80
C SER A 185 -13.81 25.39 4.66
N THR A 186 -12.68 25.81 5.30
CA THR A 186 -12.14 27.17 5.27
C THR A 186 -10.97 27.26 4.30
#